data_29a67ed91d581efe4f2c16009f3bd9e5
#
_entry.id   29a67ed91d581efe4f2c16009f3bd9e5
#
_cell.length_a   1.000
_cell.length_b   1.000
_cell.length_c   1.000
_cell.angle_alpha   90.00
_cell.angle_beta   90.00
_cell.angle_gamma   90.00
#
_symmetry.space_group_name_H-M   'P 1'
#
loop_
_entity.id
_entity.type
_entity.pdbx_description
1 polymer ?
#
loop_
_entity_poly.entity_id
_entity_poly.type
_entity_poly.pdbx_seq_one_letter_code
_entity_poly.pdbx_strand_id
1 'polypeptide(L)'
;MNMKKSALFLIFSLLLASCSSQEEVAAPELPSVPSSCADTKVLASILPRIADAKYIETEWEPAEGTDLYAAYNAGGIACTYGLQEAEVGATILWAPDNKTLFSELTPNWIGFGQKEIDLPGIDEEAAYYLSEGIEGQGEYHIWSVNLLINGAWIQVGATFFNSLEDAIPVIKAAIDSLQRPKRAEAKKITGCYLAELPEDLYVFNVHYHDNNTISADFYYKNINGEPTKGLFLGTYTNGIARGFYSLSTSNGASERELFLKGDKSGFVTLDAKLEKVEGIEKYLRPLNLTWSEEIKYIPAEECEALLRS
;
A
#
# COMPACT_ATOMS: atom_id res chain seq x y z
N MET A 1 27.07 -62.48 -54.29
CA MET A 1 25.68 -62.36 -53.82
C MET A 1 25.73 -62.42 -52.30
N ASN A 2 25.92 -61.28 -51.63
CA ASN A 2 26.08 -61.23 -50.17
C ASN A 2 25.02 -60.26 -49.59
N MET A 3 24.10 -60.88 -48.91
CA MET A 3 23.11 -60.14 -48.11
C MET A 3 23.76 -59.62 -46.81
N LYS A 4 23.81 -58.30 -46.60
CA LYS A 4 24.18 -57.71 -45.34
C LYS A 4 22.90 -57.40 -44.52
N LYS A 5 22.81 -58.04 -43.35
CA LYS A 5 21.78 -57.80 -42.35
C LYS A 5 22.07 -56.47 -41.62
N SER A 6 21.17 -55.50 -41.72
CA SER A 6 21.22 -54.31 -40.92
C SER A 6 20.39 -54.52 -39.67
N ALA A 7 21.03 -54.42 -38.50
CA ALA A 7 20.39 -54.44 -37.21
C ALA A 7 19.86 -53.04 -36.86
N LEU A 8 18.57 -52.98 -36.65
CA LEU A 8 17.86 -51.75 -36.22
C LEU A 8 17.94 -51.62 -34.69
N PHE A 9 18.75 -50.68 -34.23
CA PHE A 9 18.82 -50.33 -32.80
C PHE A 9 17.69 -49.35 -32.46
N LEU A 10 16.68 -49.81 -31.75
CA LEU A 10 15.61 -48.98 -31.18
C LEU A 10 16.13 -48.35 -29.89
N ILE A 11 16.49 -47.05 -29.92
CA ILE A 11 16.80 -46.27 -28.75
C ILE A 11 15.47 -45.75 -28.19
N PHE A 12 15.03 -46.31 -27.07
CA PHE A 12 13.87 -45.89 -26.34
C PHE A 12 14.29 -44.71 -25.43
N SER A 13 14.12 -43.49 -25.93
CA SER A 13 14.36 -42.27 -25.14
C SER A 13 13.19 -42.07 -24.15
N LEU A 14 13.40 -42.41 -22.88
CA LEU A 14 12.53 -42.01 -21.78
C LEU A 14 12.67 -40.49 -21.62
N LEU A 15 11.70 -39.76 -22.11
CA LEU A 15 11.46 -38.37 -21.75
C LEU A 15 10.84 -38.37 -20.32
N LEU A 16 11.68 -38.16 -19.33
CA LEU A 16 11.23 -37.76 -17.99
C LEU A 16 10.66 -36.35 -18.10
N ALA A 17 9.36 -36.25 -18.26
CA ALA A 17 8.62 -35.01 -18.08
C ALA A 17 8.69 -34.65 -16.59
N SER A 18 9.69 -33.87 -16.21
CA SER A 18 9.75 -33.16 -14.94
C SER A 18 8.66 -32.08 -14.99
N CYS A 19 7.46 -32.38 -14.47
CA CYS A 19 6.52 -31.36 -14.08
C CYS A 19 7.13 -30.61 -12.90
N SER A 20 7.89 -29.56 -13.16
CA SER A 20 8.09 -28.52 -12.18
C SER A 20 6.73 -27.84 -12.04
N SER A 21 6.00 -28.14 -10.96
CA SER A 21 4.94 -27.28 -10.51
C SER A 21 5.58 -25.93 -10.17
N GLN A 22 5.56 -24.99 -11.12
CA GLN A 22 5.67 -23.59 -10.76
C GLN A 22 4.48 -23.34 -9.83
N GLU A 23 4.73 -23.22 -8.54
CA GLU A 23 3.80 -22.58 -7.63
C GLU A 23 3.60 -21.19 -8.21
N GLU A 24 2.45 -20.99 -8.82
CA GLU A 24 1.96 -19.70 -9.27
C GLU A 24 1.90 -18.83 -8.01
N VAL A 25 2.87 -17.93 -7.87
CA VAL A 25 2.87 -16.95 -6.77
C VAL A 25 1.59 -16.17 -6.96
N ALA A 26 0.59 -16.45 -6.12
CA ALA A 26 -0.69 -15.76 -6.17
C ALA A 26 -0.40 -14.26 -6.13
N ALA A 27 -0.90 -13.53 -7.13
CA ALA A 27 -0.83 -12.08 -7.14
C ALA A 27 -1.39 -11.57 -5.81
N PRO A 28 -0.77 -10.54 -5.19
CA PRO A 28 -1.29 -9.98 -3.94
C PRO A 28 -2.77 -9.65 -4.14
N GLU A 29 -3.62 -10.20 -3.28
CA GLU A 29 -5.04 -9.81 -3.27
C GLU A 29 -5.12 -8.33 -2.96
N LEU A 30 -5.56 -7.55 -3.92
CA LEU A 30 -5.86 -6.13 -3.72
C LEU A 30 -6.97 -5.99 -2.68
N PRO A 31 -6.98 -4.92 -1.87
CA PRO A 31 -8.08 -4.67 -0.97
C PRO A 31 -9.37 -4.62 -1.80
N SER A 32 -10.38 -5.34 -1.39
CA SER A 32 -11.67 -5.24 -2.04
C SER A 32 -12.29 -3.89 -1.69
N VAL A 33 -12.68 -3.14 -2.70
CA VAL A 33 -13.50 -1.95 -2.53
C VAL A 33 -14.85 -2.32 -1.89
N PRO A 34 -15.60 -1.38 -1.29
CA PRO A 34 -16.92 -1.68 -0.76
C PRO A 34 -17.80 -2.33 -1.81
N SER A 35 -18.53 -3.38 -1.43
CA SER A 35 -19.45 -4.07 -2.35
C SER A 35 -20.76 -3.32 -2.55
N SER A 36 -21.07 -2.39 -1.65
CA SER A 36 -22.31 -1.61 -1.65
C SER A 36 -22.09 -0.30 -0.91
N CYS A 37 -22.75 0.76 -1.37
CA CYS A 37 -22.72 2.06 -0.71
C CYS A 37 -23.34 2.05 0.69
N ALA A 38 -24.25 1.12 0.96
CA ALA A 38 -24.87 0.95 2.27
C ALA A 38 -23.90 0.39 3.33
N ASP A 39 -22.86 -0.33 2.90
CA ASP A 39 -21.89 -1.00 3.79
C ASP A 39 -20.72 -0.10 4.19
N THR A 40 -20.69 1.16 3.72
CA THR A 40 -19.61 2.10 4.01
C THR A 40 -19.80 2.80 5.35
N LYS A 41 -18.69 3.30 5.91
CA LYS A 41 -18.70 4.10 7.15
C LYS A 41 -18.86 5.61 6.91
N VAL A 42 -18.92 6.02 5.64
CA VAL A 42 -18.88 7.42 5.22
C VAL A 42 -20.07 8.22 5.76
N LEU A 43 -21.29 7.67 5.69
CA LEU A 43 -22.49 8.37 6.17
C LEU A 43 -22.34 8.84 7.62
N ALA A 44 -21.81 7.99 8.49
CA ALA A 44 -21.60 8.34 9.90
C ALA A 44 -20.61 9.50 10.09
N SER A 45 -19.64 9.67 9.20
CA SER A 45 -18.67 10.76 9.24
C SER A 45 -19.23 12.10 8.74
N ILE A 46 -20.31 12.07 7.96
CA ILE A 46 -20.96 13.25 7.37
C ILE A 46 -22.06 13.82 8.28
N LEU A 47 -22.77 12.97 9.03
CA LEU A 47 -23.87 13.36 9.90
C LEU A 47 -23.56 14.52 10.88
N PRO A 48 -22.34 14.67 11.44
CA PRO A 48 -22.00 15.82 12.28
C PRO A 48 -22.02 17.17 11.53
N ARG A 49 -21.86 17.14 10.20
CA ARG A 49 -21.85 18.33 9.33
C ARG A 49 -23.19 18.56 8.66
N ILE A 50 -23.86 17.49 8.26
CA ILE A 50 -25.13 17.52 7.53
C ILE A 50 -26.11 16.63 8.31
N ALA A 51 -26.92 17.25 9.17
CA ALA A 51 -28.00 16.54 9.86
C ALA A 51 -28.97 15.94 8.80
N ASP A 52 -29.46 14.74 9.09
CA ASP A 52 -30.39 14.01 8.20
C ASP A 52 -29.81 13.60 6.82
N ALA A 53 -28.48 13.67 6.63
CA ALA A 53 -27.83 13.11 5.43
C ALA A 53 -28.17 11.64 5.27
N LYS A 54 -28.34 11.22 4.01
CA LYS A 54 -28.65 9.84 3.63
C LYS A 54 -27.72 9.43 2.48
N TYR A 55 -27.68 8.12 2.23
CA TYR A 55 -27.20 7.62 0.96
C TYR A 55 -28.16 8.09 -0.13
N ILE A 56 -27.61 8.64 -1.20
CA ILE A 56 -28.33 9.08 -2.40
C ILE A 56 -28.07 8.04 -3.47
N GLU A 57 -29.10 7.28 -3.82
CA GLU A 57 -29.00 6.33 -4.92
C GLU A 57 -28.79 7.09 -6.24
N THR A 58 -27.69 6.81 -6.91
CA THR A 58 -27.29 7.48 -8.14
C THR A 58 -27.00 6.42 -9.20
N GLU A 59 -27.69 6.50 -10.30
CA GLU A 59 -27.36 5.74 -11.52
C GLU A 59 -26.24 6.48 -12.25
N TRP A 60 -25.05 5.91 -12.20
CA TRP A 60 -23.87 6.49 -12.82
C TRP A 60 -23.74 6.05 -14.28
N GLU A 61 -23.67 7.00 -15.18
CA GLU A 61 -23.30 6.80 -16.60
C GLU A 61 -21.94 7.46 -16.85
N PRO A 62 -20.80 6.80 -16.49
CA PRO A 62 -19.50 7.42 -16.57
C PRO A 62 -19.08 7.65 -18.03
N ALA A 63 -18.70 8.87 -18.36
CA ALA A 63 -18.18 9.21 -19.67
C ALA A 63 -16.70 8.79 -19.79
N GLU A 64 -16.31 8.29 -20.96
CA GLU A 64 -14.92 7.94 -21.27
C GLU A 64 -13.98 9.11 -21.01
N GLY A 65 -12.82 8.83 -20.41
CA GLY A 65 -11.80 9.84 -20.04
C GLY A 65 -12.03 10.52 -18.70
N THR A 66 -13.09 10.16 -17.96
CA THR A 66 -13.31 10.66 -16.59
C THR A 66 -12.73 9.70 -15.53
N ASP A 67 -12.41 10.25 -14.35
CA ASP A 67 -11.99 9.47 -13.18
C ASP A 67 -13.03 8.39 -12.83
N LEU A 68 -14.30 8.72 -12.90
CA LEU A 68 -15.39 7.80 -12.64
C LEU A 68 -15.37 6.61 -13.62
N TYR A 69 -15.14 6.87 -14.89
CA TYR A 69 -15.03 5.82 -15.92
C TYR A 69 -13.83 4.92 -15.66
N ALA A 70 -12.68 5.50 -15.33
CA ALA A 70 -11.48 4.76 -15.01
C ALA A 70 -11.68 3.85 -13.78
N ALA A 71 -12.34 4.36 -12.74
CA ALA A 71 -12.66 3.60 -11.54
C ALA A 71 -13.61 2.42 -11.82
N TYR A 72 -14.68 2.63 -12.55
CA TYR A 72 -15.62 1.55 -12.88
C TYR A 72 -14.97 0.46 -13.73
N ASN A 73 -14.14 0.83 -14.71
CA ASN A 73 -13.39 -0.14 -15.51
C ASN A 73 -12.38 -0.96 -14.68
N ALA A 74 -11.89 -0.40 -13.58
CA ALA A 74 -11.04 -1.11 -12.64
C ALA A 74 -11.81 -2.00 -11.65
N GLY A 75 -13.15 -2.01 -11.72
CA GLY A 75 -14.01 -2.73 -10.77
C GLY A 75 -14.32 -1.92 -9.50
N GLY A 76 -14.25 -0.60 -9.60
CA GLY A 76 -14.56 0.33 -8.51
C GLY A 76 -16.04 0.63 -8.34
N ILE A 77 -16.36 1.45 -7.33
CA ILE A 77 -17.70 1.92 -6.98
C ILE A 77 -17.66 3.38 -6.58
N ALA A 78 -18.74 4.12 -6.91
CA ALA A 78 -18.93 5.50 -6.47
C ALA A 78 -20.22 5.62 -5.66
N CYS A 79 -20.17 6.36 -4.55
CA CYS A 79 -21.29 6.53 -3.64
C CYS A 79 -21.46 8.00 -3.25
N THR A 80 -22.70 8.47 -3.26
CA THR A 80 -23.06 9.83 -2.84
C THR A 80 -23.88 9.80 -1.55
N TYR A 81 -23.54 10.69 -0.63
CA TYR A 81 -24.20 10.85 0.66
C TYR A 81 -24.51 12.32 0.92
N GLY A 82 -25.70 12.66 1.37
CA GLY A 82 -26.05 14.06 1.65
C GLY A 82 -27.56 14.31 1.66
N LEU A 83 -27.94 15.54 1.32
CA LEU A 83 -29.29 16.00 1.15
C LEU A 83 -29.49 16.44 -0.29
N GLN A 84 -30.20 15.65 -1.07
CA GLN A 84 -30.37 15.88 -2.51
C GLN A 84 -31.08 17.22 -2.79
N GLU A 85 -32.10 17.57 -2.01
CA GLU A 85 -32.86 18.80 -2.21
C GLU A 85 -32.03 20.06 -1.89
N ALA A 86 -30.99 19.94 -1.08
CA ALA A 86 -30.11 21.05 -0.70
C ALA A 86 -28.81 21.07 -1.54
N GLU A 87 -28.59 20.07 -2.40
CA GLU A 87 -27.36 19.89 -3.16
C GLU A 87 -26.09 19.88 -2.29
N VAL A 88 -26.23 19.39 -1.04
CA VAL A 88 -25.15 19.33 -0.08
C VAL A 88 -24.80 17.88 0.21
N GLY A 89 -23.53 17.52 0.03
CA GLY A 89 -23.12 16.15 0.28
C GLY A 89 -21.65 15.86 -0.05
N ALA A 90 -21.32 14.59 0.00
CA ALA A 90 -20.04 14.06 -0.40
C ALA A 90 -20.21 12.91 -1.38
N THR A 91 -19.32 12.85 -2.37
CA THR A 91 -19.19 11.72 -3.28
C THR A 91 -17.83 11.09 -3.06
N ILE A 92 -17.83 9.79 -2.84
CA ILE A 92 -16.64 9.00 -2.65
C ILE A 92 -16.57 7.92 -3.73
N LEU A 93 -15.41 7.80 -4.32
CA LEU A 93 -15.10 6.80 -5.32
C LEU A 93 -13.99 5.90 -4.75
N TRP A 94 -14.14 4.60 -4.92
CA TRP A 94 -13.11 3.60 -4.60
C TRP A 94 -12.82 2.79 -5.85
N ALA A 95 -11.55 2.56 -6.14
CA ALA A 95 -11.14 1.64 -7.19
C ALA A 95 -9.93 0.80 -6.73
N PRO A 96 -9.86 -0.48 -7.11
CA PRO A 96 -8.63 -1.24 -6.95
C PRO A 96 -7.53 -0.61 -7.80
N ASP A 97 -6.36 -0.33 -7.21
CA ASP A 97 -5.20 0.09 -8.01
C ASP A 97 -4.47 -1.15 -8.54
N ASN A 98 -5.01 -1.68 -9.63
CA ASN A 98 -4.51 -2.89 -10.30
C ASN A 98 -3.16 -2.63 -11.01
N LYS A 99 -2.16 -2.13 -10.28
CA LYS A 99 -0.75 -1.91 -10.63
C LYS A 99 -0.35 -0.46 -10.93
N THR A 100 -1.13 0.33 -11.68
CA THR A 100 -0.66 1.63 -12.19
C THR A 100 -1.76 2.66 -12.38
N LEU A 101 -3.02 2.35 -12.08
CA LEU A 101 -4.15 3.23 -12.35
C LEU A 101 -3.97 4.62 -11.74
N PHE A 102 -3.59 4.69 -10.47
CA PHE A 102 -3.36 5.96 -9.78
C PHE A 102 -2.24 6.76 -10.46
N SER A 103 -1.12 6.10 -10.79
CA SER A 103 0.01 6.75 -11.45
C SER A 103 -0.30 7.16 -12.90
N GLU A 104 -1.17 6.45 -13.59
CA GLU A 104 -1.64 6.82 -14.93
C GLU A 104 -2.56 8.05 -14.93
N LEU A 105 -3.37 8.23 -13.88
CA LEU A 105 -4.27 9.37 -13.73
C LEU A 105 -3.57 10.62 -13.18
N THR A 106 -2.53 10.46 -12.37
CA THR A 106 -1.80 11.56 -11.72
C THR A 106 -1.38 12.70 -12.67
N PRO A 107 -0.82 12.45 -13.87
CA PRO A 107 -0.46 13.53 -14.79
C PRO A 107 -1.65 14.40 -15.20
N ASN A 108 -2.83 13.81 -15.36
CA ASN A 108 -4.05 14.54 -15.68
C ASN A 108 -4.48 15.43 -14.51
N TRP A 109 -4.45 14.90 -13.28
CA TRP A 109 -4.79 15.67 -12.08
C TRP A 109 -3.87 16.88 -11.89
N ILE A 110 -2.56 16.68 -12.06
CA ILE A 110 -1.57 17.79 -12.02
C ILE A 110 -1.86 18.79 -13.13
N GLY A 111 -2.20 18.32 -14.35
CA GLY A 111 -2.58 19.17 -15.48
C GLY A 111 -3.84 20.01 -15.20
N PHE A 112 -4.75 19.52 -14.38
CA PHE A 112 -5.94 20.25 -13.89
C PHE A 112 -5.72 21.06 -12.63
N GLY A 113 -4.47 21.18 -12.17
CA GLY A 113 -4.09 22.04 -11.04
C GLY A 113 -4.14 21.37 -9.68
N GLN A 114 -4.31 20.05 -9.61
CA GLN A 114 -4.17 19.33 -8.35
C GLN A 114 -2.71 19.39 -7.86
N LYS A 115 -2.55 19.44 -6.55
CA LYS A 115 -1.25 19.51 -5.88
C LYS A 115 -1.07 18.29 -4.99
N GLU A 116 0.16 17.82 -4.90
CA GLU A 116 0.52 16.78 -3.94
C GLU A 116 0.36 17.29 -2.50
N ILE A 117 -0.07 16.41 -1.61
CA ILE A 117 -0.29 16.73 -0.20
C ILE A 117 -0.02 15.52 0.69
N ASP A 118 0.49 15.77 1.89
CA ASP A 118 0.53 14.80 2.99
C ASP A 118 -0.74 14.97 3.84
N LEU A 119 -1.48 13.87 4.09
CA LEU A 119 -2.73 13.91 4.84
C LEU A 119 -2.47 13.70 6.34
N PRO A 120 -2.82 14.66 7.22
CA PRO A 120 -2.54 14.54 8.64
C PRO A 120 -3.13 13.31 9.30
N GLY A 121 -2.25 12.44 9.85
CA GLY A 121 -2.64 11.23 10.57
C GLY A 121 -3.26 10.14 9.70
N ILE A 122 -2.92 10.13 8.40
CA ILE A 122 -3.18 9.09 7.43
C ILE A 122 -1.83 8.65 6.88
N ASP A 123 -1.68 7.36 6.62
CA ASP A 123 -0.44 6.76 6.10
C ASP A 123 -0.68 6.32 4.64
N GLU A 124 -0.91 7.33 3.78
CA GLU A 124 -1.11 7.14 2.35
C GLU A 124 0.22 6.96 1.61
N GLU A 125 0.19 6.27 0.49
CA GLU A 125 1.33 6.09 -0.42
C GLU A 125 1.54 7.35 -1.28
N ALA A 126 0.47 8.02 -1.66
CA ALA A 126 0.45 9.32 -2.34
C ALA A 126 -0.93 9.96 -2.20
N ALA A 127 -0.99 11.28 -2.16
CA ALA A 127 -2.23 12.02 -2.22
C ALA A 127 -2.11 13.30 -3.05
N TYR A 128 -3.19 13.67 -3.73
CA TYR A 128 -3.34 14.89 -4.50
C TYR A 128 -4.68 15.54 -4.17
N TYR A 129 -4.71 16.85 -4.10
CA TYR A 129 -5.94 17.59 -3.85
C TYR A 129 -6.15 18.73 -4.83
N LEU A 130 -7.40 19.01 -5.15
CA LEU A 130 -7.81 20.18 -5.89
C LEU A 130 -8.44 21.17 -4.92
N SER A 131 -7.88 22.37 -4.84
CA SER A 131 -8.41 23.45 -4.01
C SER A 131 -8.57 24.73 -4.82
N GLU A 132 -9.50 25.59 -4.40
CA GLU A 132 -9.74 26.90 -4.93
C GLU A 132 -9.72 27.92 -3.77
N GLY A 133 -9.27 29.15 -4.07
CA GLY A 133 -9.13 30.18 -3.05
C GLY A 133 -7.81 30.11 -2.26
N ILE A 134 -7.77 30.85 -1.15
CA ILE A 134 -6.61 30.91 -0.25
C ILE A 134 -7.01 30.33 1.09
N GLU A 135 -6.26 29.35 1.57
CA GLU A 135 -6.53 28.70 2.85
C GLU A 135 -6.64 29.72 3.99
N GLY A 136 -7.64 29.55 4.85
CA GLY A 136 -7.97 30.49 5.94
C GLY A 136 -8.77 31.70 5.51
N GLN A 137 -9.14 31.85 4.24
CA GLN A 137 -10.05 32.89 3.73
C GLN A 137 -11.42 32.29 3.39
N GLY A 138 -12.49 33.11 3.49
CA GLY A 138 -13.88 32.65 3.42
C GLY A 138 -14.35 32.02 2.10
N GLU A 139 -13.51 32.07 1.06
CA GLU A 139 -13.79 31.46 -0.25
C GLU A 139 -12.94 30.21 -0.51
N TYR A 140 -12.17 29.73 0.49
CA TYR A 140 -11.37 28.53 0.33
C TYR A 140 -12.24 27.29 0.29
N HIS A 141 -12.00 26.42 -0.70
CA HIS A 141 -12.72 25.17 -0.88
C HIS A 141 -11.79 24.06 -1.39
N ILE A 142 -11.97 22.84 -0.89
CA ILE A 142 -11.33 21.63 -1.39
C ILE A 142 -12.36 20.84 -2.19
N TRP A 143 -12.17 20.79 -3.51
CA TRP A 143 -13.09 20.12 -4.43
C TRP A 143 -12.96 18.60 -4.41
N SER A 144 -11.71 18.12 -4.34
CA SER A 144 -11.43 16.69 -4.29
C SER A 144 -10.08 16.40 -3.65
N VAL A 145 -10.00 15.21 -3.04
CA VAL A 145 -8.76 14.59 -2.60
C VAL A 145 -8.69 13.21 -3.22
N ASN A 146 -7.63 12.94 -3.97
CA ASN A 146 -7.28 11.64 -4.50
C ASN A 146 -6.17 11.06 -3.64
N LEU A 147 -6.30 9.82 -3.16
CA LEU A 147 -5.26 9.15 -2.40
C LEU A 147 -5.09 7.71 -2.82
N LEU A 148 -3.85 7.25 -2.81
CA LEU A 148 -3.47 5.85 -2.94
C LEU A 148 -3.15 5.32 -1.55
N ILE A 149 -3.87 4.30 -1.14
CA ILE A 149 -3.67 3.66 0.15
C ILE A 149 -4.00 2.17 0.08
N ASN A 150 -3.11 1.33 0.58
CA ASN A 150 -3.32 -0.11 0.64
C ASN A 150 -3.67 -0.74 -0.73
N GLY A 151 -3.14 -0.23 -1.83
CA GLY A 151 -3.43 -0.70 -3.18
C GLY A 151 -4.85 -0.36 -3.67
N ALA A 152 -5.51 0.62 -3.05
CA ALA A 152 -6.76 1.19 -3.51
C ALA A 152 -6.59 2.68 -3.81
N TRP A 153 -7.13 3.13 -4.93
CA TRP A 153 -7.37 4.53 -5.17
C TRP A 153 -8.71 4.93 -4.56
N ILE A 154 -8.70 6.00 -3.78
CA ILE A 154 -9.89 6.63 -3.22
C ILE A 154 -9.91 8.09 -3.68
N GLN A 155 -11.05 8.55 -4.21
CA GLN A 155 -11.31 9.96 -4.45
C GLN A 155 -12.45 10.40 -3.52
N VAL A 156 -12.24 11.50 -2.82
CA VAL A 156 -13.23 12.07 -1.90
C VAL A 156 -13.49 13.51 -2.29
N GLY A 157 -14.73 13.85 -2.58
CA GLY A 157 -15.18 15.21 -2.86
C GLY A 157 -16.40 15.55 -2.01
N ALA A 158 -16.53 16.79 -1.55
CA ALA A 158 -17.71 17.23 -0.83
C ALA A 158 -17.93 18.74 -0.95
N THR A 159 -19.18 19.16 -0.94
CA THR A 159 -19.57 20.57 -1.01
C THR A 159 -19.31 21.37 0.26
N PHE A 160 -18.84 20.73 1.33
CA PHE A 160 -18.59 21.35 2.65
C PHE A 160 -17.12 21.31 3.09
N PHE A 161 -16.18 20.97 2.21
CA PHE A 161 -14.76 20.95 2.55
C PHE A 161 -14.14 22.35 2.43
N ASN A 162 -14.13 23.08 3.53
CA ASN A 162 -13.48 24.39 3.62
C ASN A 162 -12.07 24.32 4.24
N SER A 163 -11.64 23.13 4.64
CA SER A 163 -10.31 22.85 5.18
C SER A 163 -9.98 21.36 5.09
N LEU A 164 -8.71 20.99 5.30
CA LEU A 164 -8.35 19.59 5.46
C LEU A 164 -8.98 18.96 6.71
N GLU A 165 -9.19 19.73 7.78
CA GLU A 165 -9.87 19.25 8.98
C GLU A 165 -11.30 18.78 8.69
N ASP A 166 -11.97 19.40 7.72
CA ASP A 166 -13.28 18.97 7.26
C ASP A 166 -13.21 17.67 6.44
N ALA A 167 -12.18 17.50 5.63
CA ALA A 167 -12.02 16.36 4.74
C ALA A 167 -11.50 15.09 5.47
N ILE A 168 -10.60 15.23 6.44
CA ILE A 168 -9.94 14.11 7.12
C ILE A 168 -10.91 13.09 7.72
N PRO A 169 -12.00 13.45 8.44
CA PRO A 169 -12.94 12.47 8.97
C PRO A 169 -13.62 11.63 7.88
N VAL A 170 -13.94 12.25 6.74
CA VAL A 170 -14.58 11.58 5.61
C VAL A 170 -13.59 10.68 4.90
N ILE A 171 -12.35 11.13 4.69
CA ILE A 171 -11.26 10.33 4.13
C ILE A 171 -10.99 9.10 5.00
N LYS A 172 -10.88 9.26 6.33
CA LYS A 172 -10.70 8.12 7.25
C LYS A 172 -11.85 7.12 7.17
N ALA A 173 -13.08 7.61 7.10
CA ALA A 173 -14.25 6.74 6.94
C ALA A 173 -14.26 6.01 5.59
N ALA A 174 -13.80 6.66 4.52
CA ALA A 174 -13.62 6.02 3.22
C ALA A 174 -12.55 4.92 3.24
N ILE A 175 -11.41 5.16 3.90
CA ILE A 175 -10.35 4.16 4.11
C ILE A 175 -10.87 2.99 4.95
N ASP A 176 -11.59 3.29 6.03
CA ASP A 176 -12.16 2.28 6.92
C ASP A 176 -13.28 1.46 6.28
N SER A 177 -13.80 1.90 5.14
CA SER A 177 -14.78 1.17 4.33
C SER A 177 -14.14 0.15 3.38
N LEU A 178 -12.83 0.23 3.14
CA LEU A 178 -12.14 -0.81 2.40
C LEU A 178 -12.27 -2.15 3.15
N GLN A 179 -12.64 -3.20 2.42
CA GLN A 179 -12.65 -4.53 2.99
C GLN A 179 -11.20 -5.00 3.14
N ARG A 180 -10.79 -5.17 4.37
CA ARG A 180 -9.42 -5.63 4.67
C ARG A 180 -9.25 -7.08 4.22
N PRO A 181 -8.12 -7.43 3.60
CA PRO A 181 -7.81 -8.83 3.34
C PRO A 181 -7.88 -9.61 4.67
N LYS A 182 -8.43 -10.82 4.58
CA LYS A 182 -8.72 -11.64 5.76
C LYS A 182 -7.48 -11.78 6.65
N ARG A 183 -7.66 -11.54 7.95
CA ARG A 183 -6.72 -11.65 9.10
C ARG A 183 -5.70 -12.81 9.08
N ALA A 184 -5.85 -13.78 8.16
CA ALA A 184 -5.00 -14.95 8.05
C ALA A 184 -3.60 -14.67 7.49
N GLU A 185 -3.40 -13.61 6.68
CA GLU A 185 -2.13 -13.37 6.00
C GLU A 185 -1.08 -12.74 6.89
N ALA A 186 -1.44 -11.75 7.69
CA ALA A 186 -0.49 -11.05 8.54
C ALA A 186 0.15 -11.96 9.61
N LYS A 187 -0.56 -12.97 10.10
CA LYS A 187 -0.01 -13.98 11.02
C LYS A 187 1.04 -14.86 10.36
N LYS A 188 1.03 -15.01 9.04
CA LYS A 188 1.98 -15.83 8.30
C LYS A 188 3.37 -15.20 8.23
N ILE A 189 3.48 -13.88 8.43
CA ILE A 189 4.75 -13.16 8.39
C ILE A 189 5.41 -13.03 9.76
N THR A 190 4.76 -13.42 10.84
CA THR A 190 5.40 -13.43 12.17
C THR A 190 6.55 -14.41 12.19
N GLY A 191 7.69 -13.98 12.65
CA GLY A 191 8.88 -14.82 12.76
C GLY A 191 10.18 -14.09 12.44
N CYS A 192 11.23 -14.87 12.41
CA CYS A 192 12.59 -14.45 12.16
C CYS A 192 12.94 -14.44 10.68
N TYR A 193 13.58 -13.37 10.22
CA TYR A 193 14.07 -13.22 8.86
C TYR A 193 15.51 -12.70 8.88
N LEU A 194 16.36 -13.26 8.02
CA LEU A 194 17.77 -12.91 7.89
C LEU A 194 18.09 -12.46 6.46
N ALA A 195 18.94 -11.46 6.32
CA ALA A 195 19.64 -11.18 5.08
C ALA A 195 21.15 -11.16 5.37
N GLU A 196 21.88 -12.08 4.74
CA GLU A 196 23.32 -12.18 4.82
C GLU A 196 23.95 -11.70 3.53
N LEU A 197 24.75 -10.65 3.61
CA LEU A 197 25.59 -10.14 2.54
C LEU A 197 27.06 -10.40 2.90
N PRO A 198 28.01 -10.28 1.98
CA PRO A 198 29.42 -10.58 2.26
C PRO A 198 30.02 -9.86 3.46
N GLU A 199 29.56 -8.64 3.74
CA GLU A 199 30.08 -7.81 4.83
C GLU A 199 29.00 -7.41 5.84
N ASP A 200 27.71 -7.74 5.60
CA ASP A 200 26.58 -7.25 6.38
C ASP A 200 25.62 -8.37 6.78
N LEU A 201 25.16 -8.32 7.99
CA LEU A 201 24.10 -9.17 8.53
C LEU A 201 22.93 -8.31 8.98
N TYR A 202 21.76 -8.61 8.48
CA TYR A 202 20.50 -8.00 8.89
C TYR A 202 19.59 -9.06 9.50
N VAL A 203 19.00 -8.76 10.65
CA VAL A 203 18.01 -9.60 11.33
C VAL A 203 16.74 -8.79 11.53
N PHE A 204 15.62 -9.40 11.20
CA PHE A 204 14.30 -8.79 11.31
C PHE A 204 13.33 -9.79 11.94
N ASN A 205 13.04 -9.61 13.24
CA ASN A 205 12.13 -10.49 13.98
C ASN A 205 10.76 -9.84 14.10
N VAL A 206 9.82 -10.30 13.27
CA VAL A 206 8.51 -9.69 13.07
C VAL A 206 7.46 -10.22 14.05
N HIS A 207 6.73 -9.32 14.67
CA HIS A 207 5.60 -9.58 15.56
C HIS A 207 4.35 -8.91 14.99
N TYR A 208 3.31 -9.70 14.80
CA TYR A 208 2.01 -9.18 14.36
C TYR A 208 1.15 -8.82 15.57
N HIS A 209 0.51 -7.66 15.47
CA HIS A 209 -0.48 -7.18 16.43
C HIS A 209 -1.87 -7.08 15.77
N ASP A 210 -2.85 -6.66 16.55
CA ASP A 210 -4.20 -6.43 16.03
C ASP A 210 -4.23 -5.26 15.03
N ASN A 211 -5.24 -5.24 14.17
CA ASN A 211 -5.46 -4.18 13.16
C ASN A 211 -4.34 -4.01 12.12
N ASN A 212 -3.73 -5.12 11.68
CA ASN A 212 -2.62 -5.15 10.72
C ASN A 212 -1.36 -4.40 11.18
N THR A 213 -1.29 -3.99 12.43
CA THR A 213 -0.08 -3.39 13.00
C THR A 213 0.97 -4.48 13.19
N ILE A 214 2.20 -4.16 12.85
CA ILE A 214 3.36 -5.01 13.10
C ILE A 214 4.44 -4.23 13.82
N SER A 215 5.21 -4.93 14.65
CA SER A 215 6.51 -4.47 15.12
C SER A 215 7.58 -5.47 14.75
N ALA A 216 8.82 -5.04 14.71
CA ALA A 216 9.92 -5.98 14.58
C ALA A 216 11.16 -5.49 15.32
N ASP A 217 11.85 -6.41 15.99
CA ASP A 217 13.19 -6.15 16.46
C ASP A 217 14.14 -6.20 15.26
N PHE A 218 14.91 -5.16 15.09
CA PHE A 218 15.86 -5.03 14.00
C PHE A 218 17.29 -5.06 14.56
N TYR A 219 18.14 -5.83 13.91
CA TYR A 219 19.57 -5.90 14.22
C TYR A 219 20.35 -5.82 12.91
N TYR A 220 21.38 -4.98 12.93
CA TYR A 220 22.32 -4.84 11.82
C TYR A 220 23.74 -4.95 12.35
N LYS A 221 24.58 -5.67 11.64
CA LYS A 221 26.00 -5.78 11.92
C LYS A 221 26.81 -5.80 10.62
N ASN A 222 27.70 -4.84 10.46
CA ASN A 222 28.79 -4.95 9.49
C ASN A 222 29.93 -5.77 10.08
N ILE A 223 30.64 -6.53 9.24
CA ILE A 223 31.72 -7.43 9.67
C ILE A 223 32.81 -6.71 10.49
N ASN A 224 33.06 -5.42 10.20
CA ASN A 224 34.06 -4.59 10.84
C ASN A 224 33.47 -3.58 11.84
N GLY A 225 32.17 -3.61 12.08
CA GLY A 225 31.41 -2.60 12.84
C GLY A 225 30.82 -3.16 14.13
N GLU A 226 30.48 -2.24 15.02
CA GLU A 226 29.67 -2.56 16.19
C GLU A 226 28.21 -2.85 15.75
N PRO A 227 27.53 -3.80 16.38
CA PRO A 227 26.17 -4.12 16.09
C PRO A 227 25.25 -2.94 16.44
N THR A 228 24.25 -2.73 15.60
CA THR A 228 23.21 -1.72 15.80
C THR A 228 21.87 -2.41 15.98
N LYS A 229 21.13 -2.00 16.99
CA LYS A 229 19.78 -2.53 17.29
C LYS A 229 18.76 -1.44 17.13
N GLY A 230 17.56 -1.83 16.74
CA GLY A 230 16.46 -0.92 16.56
C GLY A 230 15.10 -1.59 16.62
N LEU A 231 14.08 -0.78 16.47
CA LEU A 231 12.70 -1.21 16.46
C LEU A 231 12.04 -0.70 15.17
N PHE A 232 11.34 -1.58 14.50
CA PHE A 232 10.43 -1.22 13.42
C PHE A 232 9.00 -1.20 13.96
N LEU A 233 8.26 -0.17 13.62
CA LEU A 233 6.82 -0.05 13.89
C LEU A 233 6.12 0.33 12.59
N GLY A 234 5.05 -0.39 12.27
CA GLY A 234 4.34 -0.16 11.02
C GLY A 234 3.08 -0.98 10.86
N THR A 235 2.63 -1.07 9.62
CA THR A 235 1.47 -1.87 9.22
C THR A 235 1.88 -2.89 8.18
N TYR A 236 1.11 -3.98 8.08
CA TYR A 236 1.25 -4.97 7.01
C TYR A 236 -0.07 -5.15 6.29
N THR A 237 -0.08 -4.78 5.02
CA THR A 237 -1.29 -4.84 4.19
C THR A 237 -0.89 -5.22 2.77
N ASN A 238 -1.64 -6.14 2.15
CA ASN A 238 -1.43 -6.57 0.76
C ASN A 238 0.01 -7.02 0.45
N GLY A 239 0.63 -7.74 1.38
CA GLY A 239 2.00 -8.21 1.19
C GLY A 239 3.07 -7.13 1.39
N ILE A 240 2.70 -5.93 1.83
CA ILE A 240 3.64 -4.83 2.08
C ILE A 240 3.63 -4.48 3.56
N ALA A 241 4.81 -4.54 4.19
CA ALA A 241 5.09 -3.94 5.48
C ALA A 241 5.58 -2.51 5.24
N ARG A 242 4.94 -1.53 5.88
CA ARG A 242 5.28 -0.12 5.78
C ARG A 242 5.35 0.49 7.17
N GLY A 243 6.38 1.27 7.44
CA GLY A 243 6.55 1.92 8.72
C GLY A 243 7.91 2.58 8.87
N PHE A 244 8.27 2.84 10.11
CA PHE A 244 9.55 3.44 10.45
C PHE A 244 10.38 2.51 11.30
N TYR A 245 11.66 2.46 11.05
CA TYR A 245 12.59 1.86 11.98
C TYR A 245 13.49 2.90 12.64
N SER A 246 13.67 2.75 13.93
CA SER A 246 14.53 3.61 14.74
C SER A 246 15.75 2.83 15.17
N LEU A 247 16.94 3.35 14.87
CA LEU A 247 18.22 2.80 15.29
C LEU A 247 18.85 3.69 16.35
N SER A 248 19.34 3.09 17.42
CA SER A 248 20.18 3.79 18.41
C SER A 248 21.64 3.48 18.13
N THR A 249 22.42 4.52 17.86
CA THR A 249 23.86 4.43 17.64
C THR A 249 24.61 5.30 18.65
N SER A 250 25.92 5.12 18.77
CA SER A 250 26.77 5.99 19.59
C SER A 250 26.70 7.48 19.19
N ASN A 251 26.31 7.77 17.95
CA ASN A 251 26.18 9.11 17.39
C ASN A 251 24.76 9.70 17.51
N GLY A 252 23.84 9.00 18.18
CA GLY A 252 22.45 9.40 18.36
C GLY A 252 21.46 8.44 17.75
N ALA A 253 20.18 8.78 17.83
CA ALA A 253 19.13 8.01 17.20
C ALA A 253 18.93 8.45 15.73
N SER A 254 18.71 7.51 14.84
CA SER A 254 18.28 7.75 13.47
C SER A 254 16.95 7.07 13.23
N GLU A 255 16.09 7.70 12.47
CA GLU A 255 14.79 7.16 12.06
C GLU A 255 14.69 7.17 10.54
N ARG A 256 14.14 6.08 9.99
CA ARG A 256 14.02 5.91 8.54
C ARG A 256 12.74 5.19 8.19
N GLU A 257 12.06 5.68 7.17
CA GLU A 257 10.94 4.97 6.55
C GLU A 257 11.43 3.69 5.87
N LEU A 258 10.67 2.60 6.03
CA LEU A 258 10.98 1.31 5.46
C LEU A 258 9.74 0.67 4.85
N PHE A 259 9.86 0.25 3.59
CA PHE A 259 8.88 -0.59 2.92
C PHE A 259 9.51 -1.94 2.60
N LEU A 260 8.82 -2.99 2.98
CA LEU A 260 9.19 -4.37 2.69
C LEU A 260 8.03 -5.06 1.99
N LYS A 261 8.29 -5.65 0.83
CA LYS A 261 7.30 -6.49 0.13
C LYS A 261 7.65 -7.95 0.31
N GLY A 262 6.67 -8.74 0.66
CA GLY A 262 6.88 -10.17 0.78
C GLY A 262 5.80 -10.89 1.55
N ASP A 263 6.11 -12.12 1.88
CA ASP A 263 5.24 -13.05 2.59
C ASP A 263 6.06 -13.96 3.52
N LYS A 264 5.47 -15.11 3.91
CA LYS A 264 6.16 -16.11 4.74
C LYS A 264 7.47 -16.66 4.14
N SER A 265 7.73 -16.46 2.83
CA SER A 265 8.95 -16.92 2.14
C SER A 265 10.08 -15.90 2.20
N GLY A 266 9.79 -14.66 2.60
CA GLY A 266 10.79 -13.60 2.78
C GLY A 266 10.31 -12.22 2.37
N PHE A 267 11.19 -11.24 2.53
CA PHE A 267 10.94 -9.85 2.19
C PHE A 267 12.03 -9.29 1.29
N VAL A 268 11.64 -8.35 0.43
CA VAL A 268 12.53 -7.48 -0.36
C VAL A 268 12.25 -6.02 -0.04
N THR A 269 13.25 -5.15 -0.18
CA THR A 269 13.16 -3.72 0.13
C THR A 269 12.66 -2.91 -1.04
N LEU A 270 12.07 -1.75 -0.76
CA LEU A 270 11.73 -0.76 -1.79
C LEU A 270 13.02 -0.14 -2.37
N ASP A 271 13.13 -0.14 -3.70
CA ASP A 271 14.19 0.55 -4.43
C ASP A 271 13.70 1.95 -4.82
N ALA A 272 13.87 2.89 -3.91
CA ALA A 272 13.52 4.29 -4.13
C ALA A 272 14.49 5.22 -3.41
N LYS A 273 14.57 6.46 -3.89
CA LYS A 273 15.42 7.48 -3.28
C LYS A 273 14.85 7.92 -1.95
N LEU A 274 15.74 8.18 -1.00
CA LEU A 274 15.43 8.75 0.29
C LEU A 274 15.84 10.22 0.33
N GLU A 275 15.09 11.00 1.08
CA GLU A 275 15.42 12.37 1.45
C GLU A 275 15.28 12.55 2.96
N LYS A 276 15.95 13.52 3.52
CA LYS A 276 15.89 13.80 4.95
C LYS A 276 14.92 14.96 5.22
N VAL A 277 13.78 14.62 5.83
CA VAL A 277 12.74 15.59 6.20
C VAL A 277 12.64 15.61 7.73
N GLU A 278 12.89 16.78 8.34
CA GLU A 278 12.83 16.98 9.80
C GLU A 278 13.68 15.98 10.62
N GLY A 279 14.79 15.53 10.04
CA GLY A 279 15.67 14.58 10.71
C GLY A 279 15.39 13.11 10.42
N ILE A 280 14.25 12.79 9.83
CA ILE A 280 13.82 11.44 9.44
C ILE A 280 14.17 11.20 7.97
N GLU A 281 14.70 10.04 7.63
CA GLU A 281 14.88 9.63 6.24
C GLU A 281 13.56 9.05 5.71
N LYS A 282 12.98 9.69 4.72
CA LYS A 282 11.73 9.26 4.06
C LYS A 282 11.96 8.99 2.58
N TYR A 283 11.18 8.09 2.01
CA TYR A 283 11.20 7.90 0.57
C TYR A 283 10.66 9.13 -0.15
N LEU A 284 11.35 9.51 -1.22
CA LEU A 284 10.93 10.63 -2.07
C LEU A 284 9.57 10.32 -2.70
N ARG A 285 8.66 11.29 -2.63
CA ARG A 285 7.33 11.17 -3.24
C ARG A 285 7.30 11.84 -4.63
N PRO A 286 6.47 11.38 -5.61
CA PRO A 286 5.58 10.20 -5.52
C PRO A 286 6.35 8.89 -5.54
N LEU A 287 5.85 7.87 -4.83
CA LEU A 287 6.49 6.56 -4.78
C LEU A 287 6.28 5.78 -6.08
N ASN A 288 7.38 5.37 -6.70
CA ASN A 288 7.34 4.28 -7.66
C ASN A 288 7.72 2.99 -6.92
N LEU A 289 6.77 2.07 -6.77
CA LEU A 289 6.97 0.82 -6.02
C LEU A 289 7.81 -0.20 -6.82
N THR A 290 9.07 0.13 -7.04
CA THR A 290 10.07 -0.79 -7.59
C THR A 290 10.76 -1.51 -6.44
N TRP A 291 10.90 -2.83 -6.55
CA TRP A 291 11.45 -3.67 -5.49
C TRP A 291 12.86 -4.15 -5.83
N SER A 292 13.78 -4.01 -4.88
CA SER A 292 15.15 -4.49 -5.01
C SER A 292 15.31 -5.84 -4.31
N GLU A 293 15.95 -6.78 -4.98
CA GLU A 293 16.37 -8.05 -4.38
C GLU A 293 17.83 -7.99 -3.84
N GLU A 294 18.45 -6.83 -3.83
CA GLU A 294 19.81 -6.65 -3.32
C GLU A 294 19.92 -7.05 -1.84
N ILE A 295 18.89 -6.68 -1.05
CA ILE A 295 18.74 -7.16 0.33
C ILE A 295 17.45 -7.98 0.38
N LYS A 296 17.60 -9.30 0.46
CA LYS A 296 16.48 -10.22 0.58
C LYS A 296 16.50 -10.89 1.93
N TYR A 297 15.49 -10.62 2.73
CA TYR A 297 15.28 -11.27 4.02
C TYR A 297 14.61 -12.61 3.81
N ILE A 298 15.24 -13.69 4.23
CA ILE A 298 14.71 -15.06 4.17
C ILE A 298 14.33 -15.56 5.56
N PRO A 299 13.32 -16.42 5.71
CA PRO A 299 12.96 -17.02 6.99
C PRO A 299 14.13 -17.75 7.63
N ALA A 300 14.29 -17.59 8.94
CA ALA A 300 15.30 -18.27 9.75
C ALA A 300 14.65 -18.85 11.02
N GLU A 301 15.26 -19.89 11.57
CA GLU A 301 14.70 -20.58 12.75
C GLU A 301 15.02 -19.85 14.06
N GLU A 302 16.16 -19.14 14.15
CA GLU A 302 16.64 -18.53 15.39
C GLU A 302 17.11 -17.07 15.21
N CYS A 303 16.28 -16.09 15.56
CA CYS A 303 16.71 -14.70 15.72
C CYS A 303 17.19 -14.37 17.13
N GLU A 304 16.67 -15.03 18.16
CA GLU A 304 16.84 -14.58 19.54
C GLU A 304 18.30 -14.56 19.99
N ALA A 305 19.12 -15.49 19.51
CA ALA A 305 20.53 -15.53 19.84
C ALA A 305 21.28 -14.30 19.31
N LEU A 306 20.95 -13.86 18.10
CA LEU A 306 21.55 -12.68 17.45
C LEU A 306 21.05 -11.37 18.04
N LEU A 307 19.77 -11.31 18.42
CA LEU A 307 19.19 -10.11 19.05
C LEU A 307 19.69 -9.87 20.48
N ARG A 308 20.15 -10.92 21.17
CA ARG A 308 20.70 -10.84 22.53
C ARG A 308 22.20 -10.56 22.57
N SER A 309 22.93 -10.80 21.49
CA SER A 309 24.36 -10.51 21.36
C SER A 309 24.61 -9.01 21.13
#